data_c5f0e3ada4e77e1dd26ab70d84238be3
#
_entry.id   c5f0e3ada4e77e1dd26ab70d84238be3
#
_cell.length_a   1.000
_cell.length_b   1.000
_cell.length_c   1.000
_cell.angle_alpha   90.00
_cell.angle_beta   90.00
_cell.angle_gamma   90.00
#
_symmetry.space_group_name_H-M   'P 1'
#
loop_
_entity.id
_entity.type
_entity.pdbx_description
1 polymer ?
#
loop_
_entity_poly.entity_id
_entity_poly.type
_entity_poly.pdbx_seq_one_letter_code
_entity_poly.pdbx_strand_id
1 'polypeptide(L)'
;EEIQQEEFKVQAIEEANKRIEEQIDSLKKRARLWDNKTAEDINTLKNQIIRLEELDIDAELLGHTQLSAYNALLKDHADIDKLIARTNNDVVREAKAVSKFEKELDVLKTNKCHTCGQDFHDDVHTQVLADKEESLIEHTKHLTELAEVQVELEGEKNSLFEVGERPNLFYNSESEAIEHKNKIKDLKGQVSRKEVDENPYTDQILEMEESALQ
;
A
#
# COMPACT_ATOMS: atom_id res chain seq x y z
N GLU A 1 -13.84 3.69 -91.59
CA GLU A 1 -12.57 3.75 -90.77
C GLU A 1 -12.77 4.63 -89.52
N GLU A 2 -13.37 5.81 -89.60
CA GLU A 2 -13.58 6.67 -88.41
C GLU A 2 -14.56 6.07 -87.42
N ILE A 3 -15.65 5.44 -87.86
CA ILE A 3 -16.61 4.78 -86.96
C ILE A 3 -15.94 3.60 -86.18
N GLN A 4 -15.13 2.82 -86.84
CA GLN A 4 -14.40 1.70 -86.19
C GLN A 4 -13.35 2.21 -85.14
N GLN A 5 -12.73 3.34 -85.38
CA GLN A 5 -11.84 3.98 -84.43
C GLN A 5 -12.57 4.50 -83.21
N GLU A 6 -13.75 5.06 -83.36
CA GLU A 6 -14.59 5.55 -82.26
C GLU A 6 -15.16 4.36 -81.47
N GLU A 7 -15.63 3.28 -82.13
CA GLU A 7 -16.06 2.05 -81.41
C GLU A 7 -14.93 1.45 -80.60
N PHE A 8 -13.68 1.41 -81.07
CA PHE A 8 -12.54 0.92 -80.36
C PHE A 8 -12.18 1.79 -79.12
N LYS A 9 -12.31 3.12 -79.27
CA LYS A 9 -12.12 4.06 -78.17
C LYS A 9 -13.18 3.86 -77.07
N VAL A 10 -14.44 3.69 -77.44
CA VAL A 10 -15.54 3.45 -76.51
C VAL A 10 -15.32 2.16 -75.79
N GLN A 11 -14.96 1.07 -76.47
CA GLN A 11 -14.64 -0.24 -75.80
C GLN A 11 -13.47 -0.11 -74.85
N ALA A 12 -12.40 0.60 -75.16
CA ALA A 12 -11.29 0.84 -74.34
C ALA A 12 -11.65 1.61 -73.02
N ILE A 13 -12.53 2.59 -73.12
CA ILE A 13 -13.07 3.38 -72.02
C ILE A 13 -13.96 2.47 -71.13
N GLU A 14 -14.85 1.68 -71.73
CA GLU A 14 -15.72 0.75 -71.00
C GLU A 14 -14.90 -0.28 -70.22
N GLU A 15 -13.86 -0.86 -70.83
CA GLU A 15 -12.96 -1.79 -70.14
C GLU A 15 -12.16 -1.09 -69.03
N ALA A 16 -11.72 0.13 -69.21
CA ALA A 16 -11.03 0.90 -68.16
C ALA A 16 -11.97 1.19 -67.00
N ASN A 17 -13.18 1.65 -67.27
CA ASN A 17 -14.19 1.92 -66.24
C ASN A 17 -14.53 0.64 -65.45
N LYS A 18 -14.72 -0.48 -66.14
CA LYS A 18 -14.97 -1.77 -65.46
C LYS A 18 -13.84 -2.16 -64.51
N ARG A 19 -12.58 -1.95 -64.90
CA ARG A 19 -11.43 -2.21 -64.02
C ARG A 19 -11.43 -1.30 -62.80
N ILE A 20 -11.79 -0.02 -62.98
CA ILE A 20 -11.90 0.94 -61.85
C ILE A 20 -13.03 0.52 -60.89
N GLU A 21 -14.20 0.12 -61.44
CA GLU A 21 -15.31 -0.38 -60.60
C GLU A 21 -14.93 -1.62 -59.80
N GLU A 22 -14.23 -2.61 -60.42
CA GLU A 22 -13.73 -3.80 -59.74
C GLU A 22 -12.72 -3.45 -58.62
N GLN A 23 -11.87 -2.41 -58.83
CA GLN A 23 -10.94 -1.93 -57.81
C GLN A 23 -11.67 -1.23 -56.67
N ILE A 24 -12.63 -0.39 -56.95
CA ILE A 24 -13.48 0.28 -55.94
C ILE A 24 -14.22 -0.77 -55.10
N ASP A 25 -14.81 -1.78 -55.72
CA ASP A 25 -15.48 -2.89 -55.00
C ASP A 25 -14.52 -3.66 -54.09
N SER A 26 -13.30 -3.91 -54.55
CA SER A 26 -12.26 -4.54 -53.73
C SER A 26 -11.88 -3.69 -52.52
N LEU A 27 -11.70 -2.38 -52.72
CA LEU A 27 -11.42 -1.43 -51.65
C LEU A 27 -12.57 -1.34 -50.64
N LYS A 28 -13.82 -1.27 -51.13
CA LYS A 28 -15.02 -1.26 -50.28
C LYS A 28 -15.13 -2.54 -49.43
N LYS A 29 -14.76 -3.71 -49.98
CA LYS A 29 -14.70 -4.95 -49.20
C LYS A 29 -13.63 -4.89 -48.09
N ARG A 30 -12.45 -4.37 -48.43
CA ARG A 30 -11.36 -4.20 -47.42
C ARG A 30 -11.76 -3.20 -46.34
N ALA A 31 -12.39 -2.10 -46.70
CA ALA A 31 -12.90 -1.11 -45.77
C ALA A 31 -13.87 -1.72 -44.77
N ARG A 32 -14.86 -2.50 -45.25
CA ARG A 32 -15.82 -3.20 -44.38
C ARG A 32 -15.14 -4.20 -43.47
N LEU A 33 -14.15 -4.94 -43.94
CA LEU A 33 -13.39 -5.91 -43.11
C LEU A 33 -12.61 -5.18 -42.01
N TRP A 34 -12.02 -4.04 -42.35
CA TRP A 34 -11.30 -3.22 -41.37
C TRP A 34 -12.25 -2.65 -40.31
N ASP A 35 -13.39 -2.11 -40.69
CA ASP A 35 -14.41 -1.57 -39.77
C ASP A 35 -14.92 -2.67 -38.82
N ASN A 36 -15.26 -3.85 -39.37
CA ASN A 36 -15.74 -4.99 -38.58
C ASN A 36 -14.69 -5.46 -37.58
N LYS A 37 -13.43 -5.58 -38.02
CA LYS A 37 -12.33 -5.99 -37.14
C LYS A 37 -12.07 -4.97 -36.04
N THR A 38 -12.08 -3.69 -36.39
CA THR A 38 -11.89 -2.61 -35.42
C THR A 38 -13.01 -2.60 -34.37
N ALA A 39 -14.26 -2.77 -34.80
CA ALA A 39 -15.40 -2.87 -33.89
C ALA A 39 -15.31 -4.11 -32.97
N GLU A 40 -14.87 -5.26 -33.48
CA GLU A 40 -14.66 -6.47 -32.69
C GLU A 40 -13.53 -6.29 -31.66
N ASP A 41 -12.42 -5.69 -32.08
CA ASP A 41 -11.29 -5.40 -31.19
C ASP A 41 -11.72 -4.44 -30.06
N ILE A 42 -12.44 -3.37 -30.39
CA ILE A 42 -12.97 -2.42 -29.39
C ILE A 42 -13.91 -3.12 -28.41
N ASN A 43 -14.81 -3.96 -28.91
CA ASN A 43 -15.72 -4.72 -28.03
C ASN A 43 -14.97 -5.68 -27.10
N THR A 44 -13.94 -6.34 -27.60
CA THR A 44 -13.08 -7.22 -26.81
C THR A 44 -12.37 -6.44 -25.68
N LEU A 45 -11.79 -5.28 -26.00
CA LEU A 45 -11.15 -4.43 -25.00
C LEU A 45 -12.15 -3.91 -23.96
N LYS A 46 -13.34 -3.47 -24.38
CA LYS A 46 -14.40 -3.02 -23.48
C LYS A 46 -14.86 -4.14 -22.52
N ASN A 47 -14.99 -5.36 -23.02
CA ASN A 47 -15.33 -6.51 -22.17
C ASN A 47 -14.23 -6.84 -21.16
N GLN A 48 -12.96 -6.67 -21.51
CA GLN A 48 -11.85 -6.83 -20.57
C GLN A 48 -11.89 -5.74 -19.48
N ILE A 49 -12.17 -4.50 -19.85
CA ILE A 49 -12.31 -3.39 -18.90
C ILE A 49 -13.44 -3.67 -17.92
N ILE A 50 -14.61 -4.07 -18.40
CA ILE A 50 -15.78 -4.40 -17.54
C ILE A 50 -15.42 -5.46 -16.48
N ARG A 51 -14.72 -6.54 -16.88
CA ARG A 51 -14.29 -7.58 -15.94
C ARG A 51 -13.30 -7.07 -14.90
N LEU A 52 -12.39 -6.18 -15.29
CA LEU A 52 -11.44 -5.59 -14.35
C LEU A 52 -12.11 -4.60 -13.40
N GLU A 53 -13.13 -3.89 -13.86
CA GLU A 53 -13.92 -2.94 -13.05
C GLU A 53 -14.93 -3.60 -12.10
N GLU A 54 -15.09 -4.93 -12.14
CA GLU A 54 -15.84 -5.69 -11.12
C GLU A 54 -15.22 -5.53 -9.71
N LEU A 55 -13.91 -5.33 -9.64
CA LEU A 55 -13.21 -4.97 -8.42
C LEU A 55 -13.13 -3.44 -8.32
N ASP A 56 -13.65 -2.88 -7.23
CA ASP A 56 -13.45 -1.46 -6.90
C ASP A 56 -11.99 -1.21 -6.50
N ILE A 57 -11.19 -0.91 -7.49
CA ILE A 57 -9.74 -0.76 -7.30
C ILE A 57 -9.37 0.47 -6.47
N ASP A 58 -10.19 1.50 -6.45
CA ASP A 58 -9.94 2.70 -5.63
C ASP A 58 -10.25 2.39 -4.15
N ALA A 59 -11.29 1.61 -3.87
CA ALA A 59 -11.55 1.09 -2.53
C ALA A 59 -10.44 0.13 -2.08
N GLU A 60 -9.93 -0.72 -2.96
CA GLU A 60 -8.81 -1.63 -2.70
C GLU A 60 -7.52 -0.87 -2.32
N LEU A 61 -7.16 0.17 -3.07
CA LEU A 61 -6.00 1.02 -2.78
C LEU A 61 -6.15 1.77 -1.44
N LEU A 62 -7.35 2.29 -1.17
CA LEU A 62 -7.66 2.89 0.12
C LEU A 62 -7.50 1.87 1.26
N GLY A 63 -7.97 0.65 1.04
CA GLY A 63 -7.82 -0.45 1.99
C GLY A 63 -6.37 -0.79 2.30
N HIS A 64 -5.46 -0.75 1.33
CA HIS A 64 -4.02 -0.93 1.55
C HIS A 64 -3.43 0.19 2.41
N THR A 65 -3.85 1.44 2.20
CA THR A 65 -3.46 2.57 3.06
C THR A 65 -3.95 2.37 4.50
N GLN A 66 -5.21 1.93 4.67
CA GLN A 66 -5.79 1.62 5.97
C GLN A 66 -5.09 0.43 6.65
N LEU A 67 -4.68 -0.59 5.89
CA LEU A 67 -3.92 -1.72 6.42
C LEU A 67 -2.55 -1.28 6.94
N SER A 68 -1.89 -0.35 6.25
CA SER A 68 -0.63 0.23 6.71
C SER A 68 -0.80 0.97 8.05
N ALA A 69 -1.84 1.80 8.17
CA ALA A 69 -2.17 2.50 9.41
C ALA A 69 -2.55 1.53 10.54
N TYR A 70 -3.33 0.48 10.24
CA TYR A 70 -3.68 -0.59 11.18
C TYR A 70 -2.43 -1.29 11.73
N ASN A 71 -1.49 -1.67 10.86
CA ASN A 71 -0.25 -2.34 11.27
C ASN A 71 0.66 -1.41 12.10
N ALA A 72 0.72 -0.12 11.77
CA ALA A 72 1.46 0.87 12.56
C ALA A 72 0.88 0.98 13.98
N LEU A 73 -0.43 1.07 14.10
CA LEU A 73 -1.10 1.16 15.39
C LEU A 73 -0.92 -0.11 16.23
N LEU A 74 -0.99 -1.29 15.62
CA LEU A 74 -0.66 -2.56 16.30
C LEU A 74 0.75 -2.57 16.84
N LYS A 75 1.70 -2.05 16.07
CA LYS A 75 3.10 -1.94 16.50
C LYS A 75 3.24 -0.99 17.67
N ASP A 76 2.61 0.18 17.62
CA ASP A 76 2.67 1.17 18.70
C ASP A 76 2.12 0.59 20.02
N HIS A 77 0.98 -0.12 19.97
CA HIS A 77 0.44 -0.84 21.12
C HIS A 77 1.41 -1.90 21.67
N ALA A 78 2.00 -2.70 20.77
CA ALA A 78 2.94 -3.74 21.18
C ALA A 78 4.23 -3.15 21.79
N ASP A 79 4.72 -2.04 21.29
CA ASP A 79 5.95 -1.40 21.77
C ASP A 79 5.72 -0.76 23.15
N ILE A 80 4.58 -0.09 23.34
CA ILE A 80 4.26 0.49 24.67
C ILE A 80 3.99 -0.61 25.71
N ASP A 81 3.34 -1.71 25.35
CA ASP A 81 3.14 -2.85 26.25
C ASP A 81 4.47 -3.47 26.69
N LYS A 82 5.46 -3.55 25.80
CA LYS A 82 6.83 -4.01 26.15
C LYS A 82 7.51 -3.07 27.12
N LEU A 83 7.37 -1.74 26.91
CA LEU A 83 7.95 -0.74 27.82
C LEU A 83 7.30 -0.83 29.21
N ILE A 84 5.97 -0.93 29.29
CA ILE A 84 5.26 -1.12 30.55
C ILE A 84 5.73 -2.40 31.26
N ALA A 85 5.84 -3.51 30.55
CA ALA A 85 6.32 -4.77 31.14
C ALA A 85 7.74 -4.66 31.68
N ARG A 86 8.67 -3.98 30.99
CA ARG A 86 10.03 -3.72 31.44
C ARG A 86 10.03 -2.86 32.71
N THR A 87 9.34 -1.74 32.67
CA THR A 87 9.23 -0.82 33.80
C THR A 87 8.65 -1.52 35.04
N ASN A 88 7.62 -2.35 34.88
CA ASN A 88 7.05 -3.14 35.95
C ASN A 88 8.07 -4.11 36.58
N ASN A 89 8.89 -4.78 35.77
CA ASN A 89 9.96 -5.62 36.25
C ASN A 89 11.03 -4.84 37.02
N ASP A 90 11.37 -3.65 36.53
CA ASP A 90 12.34 -2.78 37.22
C ASP A 90 11.78 -2.26 38.54
N VAL A 91 10.51 -1.86 38.58
CA VAL A 91 9.83 -1.51 39.85
C VAL A 91 9.86 -2.63 40.85
N VAL A 92 9.55 -3.86 40.45
CA VAL A 92 9.61 -5.04 41.34
C VAL A 92 11.02 -5.28 41.85
N ARG A 93 12.04 -5.12 41.01
CA ARG A 93 13.44 -5.25 41.38
C ARG A 93 13.87 -4.22 42.43
N GLU A 94 13.56 -2.95 42.16
CA GLU A 94 13.89 -1.84 43.05
C GLU A 94 13.13 -1.93 44.37
N ALA A 95 11.85 -2.29 44.35
CA ALA A 95 11.07 -2.49 45.57
C ALA A 95 11.66 -3.60 46.45
N LYS A 96 12.17 -4.67 45.84
CA LYS A 96 12.89 -5.74 46.60
C LYS A 96 14.20 -5.21 47.18
N ALA A 97 14.96 -4.39 46.47
CA ALA A 97 16.19 -3.79 46.97
C ALA A 97 15.90 -2.85 48.14
N VAL A 98 14.91 -1.98 48.02
CA VAL A 98 14.47 -1.10 49.12
C VAL A 98 14.12 -1.93 50.37
N SER A 99 13.24 -2.93 50.20
CA SER A 99 12.84 -3.81 51.33
C SER A 99 14.02 -4.55 51.97
N LYS A 100 15.02 -4.95 51.17
CA LYS A 100 16.24 -5.57 51.67
C LYS A 100 17.07 -4.59 52.53
N PHE A 101 17.31 -3.38 51.99
CA PHE A 101 18.08 -2.37 52.71
C PHE A 101 17.40 -1.90 54.00
N GLU A 102 16.08 -1.75 54.00
CA GLU A 102 15.29 -1.45 55.21
C GLU A 102 15.50 -2.47 56.27
N LYS A 103 15.41 -3.78 55.95
CA LYS A 103 15.64 -4.87 56.91
C LYS A 103 17.07 -4.91 57.41
N GLU A 104 18.07 -4.72 56.55
CA GLU A 104 19.48 -4.67 56.92
C GLU A 104 19.77 -3.51 57.88
N LEU A 105 19.18 -2.31 57.59
CA LEU A 105 19.31 -1.16 58.47
C LEU A 105 18.65 -1.34 59.84
N ASP A 106 17.47 -1.98 59.86
CA ASP A 106 16.80 -2.31 61.13
C ASP A 106 17.68 -3.16 62.03
N VAL A 107 18.35 -4.16 61.44
CA VAL A 107 19.31 -5.03 62.19
C VAL A 107 20.54 -4.22 62.66
N LEU A 108 21.13 -3.39 61.78
CA LEU A 108 22.30 -2.60 62.10
C LEU A 108 22.02 -1.52 63.15
N LYS A 109 20.83 -0.93 63.17
CA LYS A 109 20.41 0.06 64.19
C LYS A 109 20.20 -0.52 65.59
N THR A 110 20.09 -1.84 65.72
CA THR A 110 20.06 -2.48 67.05
C THR A 110 21.42 -2.47 67.74
N ASN A 111 22.50 -2.06 67.04
CA ASN A 111 23.90 -2.05 67.50
C ASN A 111 24.38 -3.36 68.06
N LYS A 112 23.80 -4.50 67.71
CA LYS A 112 24.13 -5.83 68.14
C LYS A 112 24.53 -6.74 67.03
N CYS A 113 25.57 -7.54 67.25
CA CYS A 113 25.96 -8.56 66.29
C CYS A 113 24.83 -9.60 66.16
N HIS A 114 24.34 -9.80 64.95
CA HIS A 114 23.31 -10.78 64.68
C HIS A 114 23.68 -12.21 65.05
N THR A 115 25.01 -12.56 65.05
CA THR A 115 25.49 -13.91 65.29
C THR A 115 25.83 -14.15 66.75
N CYS A 116 26.40 -13.17 67.45
CA CYS A 116 26.89 -13.36 68.89
C CYS A 116 26.22 -12.42 69.88
N GLY A 117 25.37 -11.44 69.41
CA GLY A 117 24.67 -10.53 70.32
C GLY A 117 25.53 -9.46 71.00
N GLN A 118 26.80 -9.33 70.61
CA GLN A 118 27.68 -8.26 71.12
C GLN A 118 27.36 -6.91 70.55
N ASP A 119 27.55 -5.85 71.34
CA ASP A 119 27.34 -4.48 70.88
C ASP A 119 28.47 -4.03 69.90
N PHE A 120 28.12 -3.38 68.81
CA PHE A 120 29.06 -2.72 67.85
C PHE A 120 29.18 -1.26 68.22
N HIS A 121 30.42 -0.80 68.45
CA HIS A 121 30.72 0.61 68.74
C HIS A 121 32.03 1.01 68.06
N ASP A 122 32.26 0.59 66.80
CA ASP A 122 33.45 0.97 66.06
C ASP A 122 33.09 1.87 64.82
N ASP A 123 34.12 2.55 64.32
CA ASP A 123 33.97 3.43 63.14
C ASP A 123 33.53 2.65 61.92
N VAL A 124 33.86 1.37 61.79
CA VAL A 124 33.47 0.49 60.69
C VAL A 124 31.97 0.29 60.67
N HIS A 125 31.35 0.04 61.85
CA HIS A 125 29.89 -0.13 61.95
C HIS A 125 29.17 1.18 61.54
N THR A 126 29.68 2.34 62.00
CA THR A 126 29.14 3.65 61.61
C THR A 126 29.22 3.88 60.10
N GLN A 127 30.34 3.53 59.47
CA GLN A 127 30.50 3.64 58.02
C GLN A 127 29.55 2.73 57.24
N VAL A 128 29.44 1.45 57.65
CA VAL A 128 28.51 0.49 57.02
C VAL A 128 27.05 0.95 57.12
N LEU A 129 26.68 1.52 58.27
CA LEU A 129 25.33 2.09 58.47
C LEU A 129 25.07 3.26 57.51
N ALA A 130 26.03 4.21 57.39
CA ALA A 130 25.94 5.34 56.48
C ALA A 130 25.83 4.89 55.01
N ASP A 131 26.67 3.94 54.58
CA ASP A 131 26.66 3.42 53.21
C ASP A 131 25.32 2.72 52.88
N LYS A 132 24.71 2.02 53.83
CA LYS A 132 23.40 1.39 53.67
C LYS A 132 22.26 2.39 53.63
N GLU A 133 22.33 3.47 54.42
CA GLU A 133 21.35 4.56 54.38
C GLU A 133 21.41 5.30 53.05
N GLU A 134 22.61 5.59 52.53
CA GLU A 134 22.78 6.18 51.19
C GLU A 134 22.21 5.29 50.12
N SER A 135 22.51 3.99 50.12
CA SER A 135 21.95 3.01 49.18
C SER A 135 20.42 2.96 49.25
N LEU A 136 19.83 3.01 50.44
CA LEU A 136 18.37 3.05 50.57
C LEU A 136 17.76 4.30 49.95
N ILE A 137 18.38 5.45 50.16
CA ILE A 137 17.94 6.74 49.58
C ILE A 137 17.98 6.66 48.06
N GLU A 138 19.09 6.14 47.50
CA GLU A 138 19.24 6.03 46.03
C GLU A 138 18.18 5.10 45.42
N HIS A 139 17.99 3.89 46.01
CA HIS A 139 17.00 2.93 45.52
C HIS A 139 15.56 3.45 45.68
N THR A 140 15.26 4.15 46.79
CA THR A 140 13.95 4.76 47.00
C THR A 140 13.68 5.86 45.97
N LYS A 141 14.67 6.69 45.68
CA LYS A 141 14.57 7.72 44.63
C LYS A 141 14.32 7.10 43.26
N HIS A 142 15.10 6.06 42.91
CA HIS A 142 14.93 5.36 41.64
C HIS A 142 13.55 4.68 41.51
N LEU A 143 13.05 4.11 42.60
CA LEU A 143 11.71 3.52 42.66
C LEU A 143 10.63 4.58 42.42
N THR A 144 10.79 5.81 42.94
CA THR A 144 9.87 6.90 42.70
C THR A 144 9.90 7.33 41.24
N GLU A 145 11.09 7.49 40.67
CA GLU A 145 11.26 7.83 39.22
C GLU A 145 10.62 6.78 38.31
N LEU A 146 10.78 5.47 38.64
CA LEU A 146 10.13 4.38 37.90
C LEU A 146 8.60 4.42 38.00
N ALA A 147 8.06 4.80 39.17
CA ALA A 147 6.62 4.96 39.36
C ALA A 147 6.05 6.13 38.50
N GLU A 148 6.79 7.21 38.38
CA GLU A 148 6.44 8.32 37.50
C GLU A 148 6.41 7.87 36.03
N VAL A 149 7.44 7.13 35.58
CA VAL A 149 7.51 6.55 34.24
C VAL A 149 6.34 5.59 33.96
N GLN A 150 5.94 4.78 34.95
CA GLN A 150 4.75 3.92 34.80
C GLN A 150 3.48 4.74 34.50
N VAL A 151 3.26 5.81 35.26
CA VAL A 151 2.09 6.69 35.05
C VAL A 151 2.11 7.32 33.65
N GLU A 152 3.29 7.77 33.20
CA GLU A 152 3.45 8.33 31.86
C GLU A 152 3.13 7.30 30.77
N LEU A 153 3.71 6.10 30.86
CA LEU A 153 3.48 5.03 29.88
C LEU A 153 2.01 4.55 29.84
N GLU A 154 1.34 4.48 30.99
CA GLU A 154 -0.09 4.19 31.04
C GLU A 154 -0.92 5.32 30.41
N GLY A 155 -0.52 6.57 30.63
CA GLY A 155 -1.13 7.73 29.99
C GLY A 155 -0.96 7.69 28.45
N GLU A 156 0.25 7.40 27.97
CA GLU A 156 0.52 7.21 26.54
C GLU A 156 -0.31 6.07 25.94
N LYS A 157 -0.37 4.92 26.60
CA LYS A 157 -1.17 3.78 26.17
C LYS A 157 -2.65 4.15 26.04
N ASN A 158 -3.18 4.87 27.02
CA ASN A 158 -4.57 5.30 27.02
C ASN A 158 -4.88 6.40 25.97
N SER A 159 -3.86 7.09 25.45
CA SER A 159 -3.97 8.07 24.38
C SER A 159 -3.94 7.44 22.98
N LEU A 160 -3.49 6.20 22.82
CA LEU A 160 -3.50 5.50 21.56
C LEU A 160 -4.94 5.23 21.11
N PHE A 161 -5.19 5.35 19.81
CA PHE A 161 -6.46 4.94 19.23
C PHE A 161 -6.71 3.44 19.42
N GLU A 162 -7.97 3.07 19.54
CA GLU A 162 -8.34 1.65 19.54
C GLU A 162 -8.01 1.00 18.22
N VAL A 163 -7.49 -0.23 18.28
CA VAL A 163 -7.22 -1.03 17.10
C VAL A 163 -8.55 -1.54 16.55
N GLY A 164 -8.98 -1.00 15.41
CA GLY A 164 -10.19 -1.42 14.72
C GLY A 164 -10.05 -2.79 14.04
N GLU A 165 -10.98 -3.09 13.16
CA GLU A 165 -10.91 -4.32 12.36
C GLU A 165 -9.84 -4.21 11.26
N ARG A 166 -9.19 -5.32 11.00
CA ARG A 166 -8.22 -5.41 9.90
C ARG A 166 -8.95 -5.29 8.56
N PRO A 167 -8.53 -4.39 7.66
CA PRO A 167 -9.09 -4.30 6.33
C PRO A 167 -9.00 -5.62 5.57
N ASN A 168 -10.10 -6.00 4.90
CA ASN A 168 -10.12 -7.16 4.03
C ASN A 168 -9.80 -6.71 2.61
N LEU A 169 -8.76 -7.29 2.00
CA LEU A 169 -8.22 -6.89 0.72
C LEU A 169 -8.22 -8.07 -0.24
N PHE A 170 -8.42 -7.77 -1.53
CA PHE A 170 -8.34 -8.76 -2.60
C PHE A 170 -6.89 -9.09 -2.94
N TYR A 171 -6.05 -8.06 -3.10
CA TYR A 171 -4.62 -8.21 -3.38
C TYR A 171 -3.78 -8.29 -2.11
N ASN A 172 -2.66 -9.03 -2.20
CA ASN A 172 -1.72 -9.15 -1.08
C ASN A 172 -0.84 -7.91 -0.91
N SER A 173 -0.66 -7.13 -1.97
CA SER A 173 0.18 -5.93 -1.98
C SER A 173 -0.49 -4.76 -2.71
N GLU A 174 -0.16 -3.55 -2.29
CA GLU A 174 -0.57 -2.31 -2.96
C GLU A 174 -0.05 -2.25 -4.40
N SER A 175 1.14 -2.82 -4.67
CA SER A 175 1.73 -2.87 -6.00
C SER A 175 0.84 -3.62 -6.99
N GLU A 176 0.28 -4.77 -6.60
CA GLU A 176 -0.65 -5.54 -7.42
C GLU A 176 -1.94 -4.76 -7.72
N ALA A 177 -2.44 -4.02 -6.73
CA ALA A 177 -3.60 -3.15 -6.93
C ALA A 177 -3.30 -1.98 -7.89
N ILE A 178 -2.11 -1.39 -7.81
CA ILE A 178 -1.65 -0.35 -8.73
C ILE A 178 -1.51 -0.91 -10.16
N GLU A 179 -0.96 -2.09 -10.33
CA GLU A 179 -0.84 -2.76 -11.63
C GLU A 179 -2.22 -3.01 -12.26
N HIS A 180 -3.19 -3.45 -11.45
CA HIS A 180 -4.58 -3.61 -11.90
C HIS A 180 -5.17 -2.27 -12.37
N LYS A 181 -5.01 -1.20 -11.61
CA LYS A 181 -5.46 0.15 -11.99
C LYS A 181 -4.82 0.63 -13.29
N ASN A 182 -3.51 0.43 -13.44
CA ASN A 182 -2.77 0.80 -14.64
C ASN A 182 -3.25 0.00 -15.85
N LYS A 183 -3.55 -1.28 -15.70
CA LYS A 183 -4.09 -2.12 -16.77
C LYS A 183 -5.45 -1.60 -17.27
N ILE A 184 -6.34 -1.20 -16.38
CA ILE A 184 -7.61 -0.57 -16.76
C ILE A 184 -7.35 0.71 -17.57
N LYS A 185 -6.45 1.56 -17.08
CA LYS A 185 -6.09 2.82 -17.75
C LYS A 185 -5.51 2.58 -19.15
N ASP A 186 -4.63 1.60 -19.29
CA ASP A 186 -4.01 1.24 -20.56
C ASP A 186 -5.03 0.71 -21.57
N LEU A 187 -5.93 -0.16 -21.13
CA LEU A 187 -7.01 -0.67 -21.99
C LEU A 187 -7.97 0.44 -22.42
N LYS A 188 -8.34 1.36 -21.53
CA LYS A 188 -9.15 2.54 -21.89
C LYS A 188 -8.43 3.42 -22.91
N GLY A 189 -7.12 3.61 -22.76
CA GLY A 189 -6.29 4.32 -23.73
C GLY A 189 -6.25 3.63 -25.11
N GLN A 190 -6.22 2.29 -25.14
CA GLN A 190 -6.28 1.52 -26.39
C GLN A 190 -7.64 1.66 -27.07
N VAL A 191 -8.73 1.60 -26.32
CA VAL A 191 -10.09 1.83 -26.85
C VAL A 191 -10.18 3.22 -27.46
N SER A 192 -9.78 4.26 -26.74
CA SER A 192 -9.83 5.64 -27.22
C SER A 192 -9.03 5.84 -28.50
N ARG A 193 -7.87 5.22 -28.63
CA ARG A 193 -7.07 5.28 -29.87
C ARG A 193 -7.78 4.60 -31.04
N LYS A 194 -8.31 3.39 -30.83
CA LYS A 194 -9.01 2.64 -31.88
C LYS A 194 -10.33 3.32 -32.31
N GLU A 195 -10.99 4.05 -31.42
CA GLU A 195 -12.23 4.80 -31.73
C GLU A 195 -11.99 6.03 -32.62
N VAL A 196 -10.77 6.60 -32.61
CA VAL A 196 -10.38 7.74 -33.44
C VAL A 196 -9.57 7.34 -34.67
N ASP A 197 -9.18 6.08 -34.80
CA ASP A 197 -8.46 5.59 -35.96
C ASP A 197 -9.39 5.62 -37.20
N GLU A 198 -8.95 6.33 -38.25
CA GLU A 198 -9.67 6.43 -39.50
C GLU A 198 -9.41 5.18 -40.35
N ASN A 199 -10.45 4.77 -41.09
CA ASN A 199 -10.33 3.65 -42.02
C ASN A 199 -9.40 4.03 -43.20
N PRO A 200 -8.24 3.35 -43.35
CA PRO A 200 -7.21 3.74 -44.31
C PRO A 200 -7.65 3.58 -45.79
N TYR A 201 -8.78 2.96 -46.03
CA TYR A 201 -9.33 2.75 -47.37
C TYR A 201 -10.32 3.83 -47.78
N THR A 202 -10.78 4.69 -46.86
CA THR A 202 -11.82 5.71 -47.14
C THR A 202 -11.33 6.71 -48.19
N ASP A 203 -10.16 7.30 -48.01
CA ASP A 203 -9.58 8.26 -48.95
C ASP A 203 -9.27 7.63 -50.30
N GLN A 204 -8.77 6.39 -50.33
CA GLN A 204 -8.48 5.65 -51.54
C GLN A 204 -9.75 5.39 -52.36
N ILE A 205 -10.86 5.09 -51.70
CA ILE A 205 -12.17 4.88 -52.37
C ILE A 205 -12.63 6.21 -52.96
N LEU A 206 -12.55 7.31 -52.22
CA LEU A 206 -12.95 8.64 -52.71
C LEU A 206 -12.14 9.08 -53.94
N GLU A 207 -10.82 8.95 -53.89
CA GLU A 207 -9.92 9.28 -55.00
C GLU A 207 -10.25 8.45 -56.25
N MET A 208 -10.56 7.18 -56.11
CA MET A 208 -10.92 6.34 -57.25
C MET A 208 -12.31 6.62 -57.77
N GLU A 209 -13.29 6.93 -56.91
CA GLU A 209 -14.64 7.34 -57.35
C GLU A 209 -14.59 8.68 -58.13
N GLU A 210 -13.77 9.63 -57.68
CA GLU A 210 -13.54 10.89 -58.41
C GLU A 210 -12.87 10.65 -59.76
N SER A 211 -11.92 9.73 -59.84
CA SER A 211 -11.24 9.38 -61.11
C SER A 211 -12.18 8.69 -62.10
N ALA A 212 -13.16 7.94 -61.61
CA ALA A 212 -14.16 7.28 -62.47
C ALA A 212 -15.18 8.25 -63.07
N LEU A 213 -15.33 9.45 -62.50
CA LEU A 213 -16.26 10.48 -62.99
C LEU A 213 -15.65 11.41 -64.08
N GLN A 214 -14.32 11.28 -64.36
CA GLN A 214 -13.62 12.04 -65.42
C GLN A 214 -13.45 11.20 -66.67
#